data_6b618544b17795f48ce1af3993ae0853
#
_entry.id   6b618544b17795f48ce1af3993ae0853
#
_cell.length_a   1.000
_cell.length_b   1.000
_cell.length_c   1.000
_cell.angle_alpha   90.00
_cell.angle_beta   90.00
_cell.angle_gamma   90.00
#
_symmetry.space_group_name_H-M   'P 1'
#
loop_
_entity.id
_entity.type
_entity.pdbx_description
1 polymer ?
#
loop_
_entity_poly.entity_id
_entity_poly.type
_entity_poly.pdbx_seq_one_letter_code
_entity_poly.pdbx_strand_id
1 'polypeptide(L)'
;MENRIELLKNKGYWIAKLQIDLYREIQDFMEQQKINKTQLAEYLGCSKGYVSQLLNGDFDHKISKLVELSLAIGKVPQITYTDLQEYIQKEQDSYCIHITNQRFVPYKMMKTKQHLNPYFTIA
;
A
#
# COMPACT_ATOMS: atom_id res chain seq x y z
N MET A 1 -20.54 -1.01 5.86
CA MET A 1 -20.09 -0.38 4.67
C MET A 1 -20.05 1.13 4.72
N GLU A 2 -20.97 1.75 5.34
CA GLU A 2 -20.92 3.16 5.48
C GLU A 2 -19.67 3.62 6.20
N ASN A 3 -19.26 2.93 7.23
CA ASN A 3 -18.07 3.30 7.97
C ASN A 3 -16.85 3.17 7.05
N ARG A 4 -16.87 2.21 6.16
CA ARG A 4 -15.75 2.01 5.26
C ARG A 4 -15.68 3.14 4.24
N ILE A 5 -16.84 3.59 3.76
CA ILE A 5 -16.88 4.68 2.81
C ILE A 5 -16.36 5.96 3.45
N GLU A 6 -16.73 6.21 4.70
CA GLU A 6 -16.25 7.38 5.37
C GLU A 6 -14.75 7.31 5.61
N LEU A 7 -14.25 6.13 5.89
CA LEU A 7 -12.84 5.93 6.11
C LEU A 7 -12.09 6.25 4.83
N LEU A 8 -12.61 5.84 3.68
CA LEU A 8 -11.97 6.09 2.41
C LEU A 8 -11.93 7.56 2.02
N LYS A 9 -12.69 8.39 2.71
CA LYS A 9 -12.66 9.81 2.48
C LYS A 9 -11.77 10.52 3.49
N ASN A 10 -11.20 9.78 4.42
CA ASN A 10 -10.44 10.35 5.51
C ASN A 10 -8.97 10.50 5.17
N LYS A 11 -8.45 11.72 5.35
CA LYS A 11 -7.06 12.01 5.06
C LYS A 11 -6.12 11.11 5.85
N GLY A 12 -6.43 10.92 7.12
CA GLY A 12 -5.55 10.11 7.98
C GLY A 12 -5.43 8.67 7.52
N TYR A 13 -6.51 8.12 6.97
CA TYR A 13 -6.48 6.75 6.49
C TYR A 13 -5.48 6.62 5.36
N TRP A 14 -5.49 7.57 4.42
CA TRP A 14 -4.59 7.46 3.27
C TRP A 14 -3.15 7.75 3.63
N ILE A 15 -2.92 8.66 4.59
CA ILE A 15 -1.57 8.92 5.07
C ILE A 15 -1.04 7.63 5.72
N ALA A 16 -1.84 7.01 6.57
CA ALA A 16 -1.43 5.78 7.24
C ALA A 16 -1.17 4.66 6.24
N LYS A 17 -2.00 4.57 5.20
CA LYS A 17 -1.81 3.53 4.22
C LYS A 17 -0.50 3.70 3.47
N LEU A 18 -0.15 4.93 3.10
CA LEU A 18 1.09 5.17 2.39
C LEU A 18 2.29 4.90 3.30
N GLN A 19 2.16 5.22 4.59
CA GLN A 19 3.23 4.95 5.53
C GLN A 19 3.42 3.45 5.72
N ILE A 20 2.33 2.72 5.81
CA ILE A 20 2.41 1.27 5.99
C ILE A 20 2.98 0.61 4.74
N ASP A 21 2.66 1.12 3.57
CA ASP A 21 3.19 0.56 2.33
C ASP A 21 4.73 0.72 2.31
N LEU A 22 5.23 1.89 2.72
CA LEU A 22 6.67 2.11 2.77
C LEU A 22 7.29 1.20 3.84
N TYR A 23 6.67 1.10 4.99
CA TYR A 23 7.14 0.26 6.06
C TYR A 23 7.27 -1.20 5.60
N ARG A 24 6.29 -1.70 4.87
CA ARG A 24 6.35 -3.07 4.40
C ARG A 24 7.48 -3.30 3.43
N GLU A 25 7.72 -2.33 2.55
CA GLU A 25 8.82 -2.46 1.60
C GLU A 25 10.16 -2.48 2.32
N ILE A 26 10.29 -1.69 3.38
CA ILE A 26 11.52 -1.66 4.16
C ILE A 26 11.68 -2.97 4.93
N GLN A 27 10.59 -3.52 5.46
CA GLN A 27 10.63 -4.78 6.17
C GLN A 27 11.06 -5.91 5.23
N ASP A 28 10.52 -5.91 4.02
CA ASP A 28 10.88 -6.93 3.05
C ASP A 28 12.35 -6.81 2.68
N PHE A 29 12.86 -5.59 2.56
CA PHE A 29 14.26 -5.37 2.25
C PHE A 29 15.11 -5.93 3.37
N MET A 30 14.75 -5.68 4.62
CA MET A 30 15.50 -6.18 5.75
C MET A 30 15.53 -7.71 5.75
N GLU A 31 14.40 -8.33 5.44
CA GLU A 31 14.34 -9.78 5.43
C GLU A 31 15.17 -10.36 4.30
N GLN A 32 15.12 -9.74 3.13
CA GLN A 32 15.89 -10.23 2.00
C GLN A 32 17.39 -10.07 2.23
N GLN A 33 17.79 -8.99 2.88
CA GLN A 33 19.20 -8.74 3.15
C GLN A 33 19.65 -9.39 4.45
N LYS A 34 18.72 -9.91 5.23
CA LYS A 34 18.99 -10.55 6.52
C LYS A 34 19.72 -9.60 7.45
N ILE A 35 19.21 -8.39 7.57
CA ILE A 35 19.81 -7.37 8.44
C ILE A 35 18.81 -6.98 9.53
N ASN A 36 19.33 -6.50 10.64
CA ASN A 36 18.50 -6.07 11.75
C ASN A 36 18.38 -4.53 11.73
N LYS A 37 17.68 -3.97 12.71
CA LYS A 37 17.45 -2.53 12.76
C LYS A 37 18.75 -1.73 12.85
N THR A 38 19.72 -2.22 13.59
CA THR A 38 20.99 -1.52 13.75
C THR A 38 21.71 -1.46 12.40
N GLN A 39 21.70 -2.59 11.70
CA GLN A 39 22.36 -2.65 10.39
C GLN A 39 21.63 -1.79 9.38
N LEU A 40 20.30 -1.74 9.46
CA LEU A 40 19.54 -0.90 8.57
C LEU A 40 19.87 0.57 8.84
N ALA A 41 20.00 0.95 10.12
CA ALA A 41 20.36 2.33 10.46
C ALA A 41 21.70 2.70 9.87
N GLU A 42 22.65 1.79 9.92
CA GLU A 42 23.97 2.04 9.34
C GLU A 42 23.85 2.17 7.83
N TYR A 43 23.08 1.32 7.22
CA TYR A 43 22.91 1.32 5.78
C TYR A 43 22.27 2.63 5.32
N LEU A 44 21.28 3.13 6.06
CA LEU A 44 20.60 4.35 5.70
C LEU A 44 21.30 5.60 6.18
N GLY A 45 22.34 5.46 7.01
CA GLY A 45 23.06 6.60 7.55
C GLY A 45 22.26 7.38 8.55
N CYS A 46 21.44 6.73 9.35
CA CYS A 46 20.60 7.41 10.31
C CYS A 46 20.69 6.73 11.68
N SER A 47 19.98 7.24 12.66
CA SER A 47 20.04 6.69 14.01
C SER A 47 19.13 5.48 14.14
N LYS A 48 19.40 4.66 15.13
CA LYS A 48 18.60 3.48 15.40
C LYS A 48 17.21 3.92 15.86
N GLY A 49 17.14 5.03 16.60
CA GLY A 49 15.84 5.56 17.02
C GLY A 49 14.98 5.97 15.83
N TYR A 50 15.61 6.55 14.80
CA TYR A 50 14.88 6.94 13.61
C TYR A 50 14.31 5.69 12.92
N VAL A 51 15.12 4.63 12.85
CA VAL A 51 14.68 3.39 12.22
C VAL A 51 13.49 2.81 13.01
N SER A 52 13.54 2.86 14.34
CA SER A 52 12.45 2.36 15.13
C SER A 52 11.15 3.13 14.86
N GLN A 53 11.24 4.46 14.74
CA GLN A 53 10.07 5.25 14.46
C GLN A 53 9.57 4.98 13.04
N LEU A 54 10.49 4.82 12.10
CA LEU A 54 10.16 4.54 10.72
C LEU A 54 9.37 3.24 10.62
N LEU A 55 9.83 2.21 11.32
CA LEU A 55 9.19 0.91 11.26
C LEU A 55 7.87 0.86 12.04
N ASN A 56 7.59 1.85 12.85
CA ASN A 56 6.34 1.90 13.54
C ASN A 56 5.28 2.59 12.69
N GLY A 57 5.70 3.17 11.56
CA GLY A 57 4.75 3.81 10.65
C GLY A 57 4.17 5.11 11.17
N ASP A 58 4.86 5.76 12.12
CA ASP A 58 4.34 6.98 12.71
C ASP A 58 4.84 8.27 12.12
N PHE A 59 5.51 8.20 11.01
CA PHE A 59 6.06 9.39 10.39
C PHE A 59 5.23 9.91 9.26
N ASP A 60 5.01 11.21 9.25
CA ASP A 60 4.41 11.87 8.10
C ASP A 60 5.61 12.40 7.32
N HIS A 61 6.16 11.58 6.44
CA HIS A 61 7.37 11.94 5.71
C HIS A 61 7.08 12.97 4.64
N LYS A 62 8.07 13.81 4.39
CA LYS A 62 8.00 14.67 3.24
C LYS A 62 8.17 13.76 2.05
N ILE A 63 7.66 14.16 0.91
CA ILE A 63 7.77 13.37 -0.30
C ILE A 63 9.24 13.11 -0.64
N SER A 64 10.10 14.11 -0.42
CA SER A 64 11.51 13.92 -0.71
C SER A 64 12.09 12.78 0.12
N LYS A 65 11.66 12.66 1.38
CA LYS A 65 12.18 11.61 2.24
C LYS A 65 11.62 10.26 1.84
N LEU A 66 10.38 10.21 1.42
CA LEU A 66 9.76 8.97 0.98
C LEU A 66 10.51 8.46 -0.24
N VAL A 67 10.85 9.34 -1.17
CA VAL A 67 11.57 8.97 -2.38
C VAL A 67 12.98 8.51 -2.02
N GLU A 68 13.64 9.23 -1.11
CA GLU A 68 14.98 8.89 -0.70
C GLU A 68 15.02 7.49 -0.08
N LEU A 69 14.10 7.20 0.82
CA LEU A 69 14.07 5.89 1.47
C LEU A 69 13.74 4.78 0.47
N SER A 70 12.82 5.06 -0.46
CA SER A 70 12.46 4.06 -1.45
C SER A 70 13.64 3.71 -2.33
N LEU A 71 14.37 4.72 -2.81
CA LEU A 71 15.50 4.46 -3.66
C LEU A 71 16.61 3.76 -2.89
N ALA A 72 16.76 4.06 -1.61
CA ALA A 72 17.80 3.43 -0.80
C ALA A 72 17.60 1.91 -0.70
N ILE A 73 16.36 1.46 -0.74
CA ILE A 73 16.09 0.02 -0.69
C ILE A 73 15.87 -0.55 -2.08
N GLY A 74 16.23 0.21 -3.11
CA GLY A 74 16.17 -0.30 -4.48
C GLY A 74 14.78 -0.30 -5.09
N LYS A 75 13.88 0.55 -4.61
CA LYS A 75 12.53 0.59 -5.13
C LYS A 75 12.20 1.97 -5.66
N VAL A 76 11.25 2.04 -6.57
CA VAL A 76 10.81 3.29 -7.14
C VAL A 76 9.38 3.51 -6.68
N PRO A 77 9.09 4.57 -5.97
CA PRO A 77 7.72 4.79 -5.50
C PRO A 77 6.87 5.31 -6.66
N GLN A 78 5.66 4.79 -6.76
CA GLN A 78 4.75 5.24 -7.79
C GLN A 78 3.42 5.53 -7.12
N ILE A 79 2.90 6.72 -7.34
CA ILE A 79 1.62 7.10 -6.78
C ILE A 79 0.67 7.32 -7.92
N THR A 80 -0.43 6.61 -7.94
CA THR A 80 -1.41 6.78 -8.99
C THR A 80 -2.64 7.39 -8.38
N TYR A 81 -3.41 8.10 -9.19
CA TYR A 81 -4.61 8.75 -8.69
C TYR A 81 -5.83 8.12 -9.34
N THR A 82 -6.77 7.72 -8.54
CA THR A 82 -7.99 7.11 -9.01
C THR A 82 -9.16 7.94 -8.51
N ASP A 83 -10.21 8.04 -9.29
CA ASP A 83 -11.39 8.78 -8.88
C ASP A 83 -11.93 8.14 -7.61
N LEU A 84 -12.26 8.95 -6.60
CA LEU A 84 -12.69 8.43 -5.31
C LEU A 84 -13.95 7.56 -5.43
N GLN A 85 -14.92 8.01 -6.22
CA GLN A 85 -16.15 7.25 -6.34
C GLN A 85 -15.89 5.91 -7.03
N GLU A 86 -14.99 5.91 -7.99
CA GLU A 86 -14.65 4.70 -8.68
C GLU A 86 -13.97 3.75 -7.71
N TYR A 87 -13.11 4.28 -6.84
CA TYR A 87 -12.41 3.44 -5.88
C TYR A 87 -13.40 2.83 -4.90
N ILE A 88 -14.36 3.62 -4.41
CA ILE A 88 -15.36 3.13 -3.50
C ILE A 88 -16.19 2.04 -4.15
N GLN A 89 -16.56 2.24 -5.42
CA GLN A 89 -17.37 1.27 -6.11
C GLN A 89 -16.60 -0.06 -6.27
N LYS A 90 -15.33 0.04 -6.60
CA LYS A 90 -14.54 -1.17 -6.77
C LYS A 90 -14.39 -1.90 -5.45
N GLU A 91 -14.25 -1.19 -4.35
CA GLU A 91 -14.14 -1.81 -3.06
C GLU A 91 -15.43 -2.52 -2.71
N GLN A 92 -16.55 -1.93 -3.00
CA GLN A 92 -17.81 -2.54 -2.71
C GLN A 92 -18.01 -3.79 -3.56
N ASP A 93 -17.64 -3.72 -4.82
CA ASP A 93 -17.76 -4.85 -5.71
C ASP A 93 -16.85 -6.00 -5.24
N SER A 94 -15.64 -5.69 -4.82
CA SER A 94 -14.73 -6.71 -4.36
C SER A 94 -15.25 -7.34 -3.09
N TYR A 95 -15.83 -6.57 -2.22
CA TYR A 95 -16.36 -7.09 -0.98
C TYR A 95 -17.51 -8.03 -1.28
N CYS A 96 -18.38 -7.67 -2.19
CA CYS A 96 -19.49 -8.51 -2.54
C CYS A 96 -19.03 -9.80 -3.17
N ILE A 97 -18.08 -9.74 -4.07
CA ILE A 97 -17.56 -10.92 -4.70
C ILE A 97 -16.93 -11.81 -3.67
N HIS A 98 -16.19 -11.24 -2.73
CA HIS A 98 -15.52 -12.02 -1.71
C HIS A 98 -16.55 -12.72 -0.84
N ILE A 99 -17.60 -12.06 -0.48
CA ILE A 99 -18.62 -12.67 0.31
C ILE A 99 -19.35 -13.75 -0.40
N THR A 100 -19.72 -13.58 -1.64
CA THR A 100 -20.47 -14.57 -2.33
C THR A 100 -19.59 -15.72 -2.75
N ASN A 101 -18.32 -15.52 -2.76
CA ASN A 101 -17.47 -16.51 -3.23
C ASN A 101 -17.51 -17.73 -2.48
N GLN A 102 -18.13 -17.69 -1.40
CA GLN A 102 -18.26 -18.80 -0.71
C GLN A 102 -18.88 -19.81 -1.48
N ARG A 103 -19.62 -19.61 -2.34
CA ARG A 103 -20.26 -20.58 -3.02
C ARG A 103 -20.22 -20.35 -4.38
N PHE A 104 -19.50 -19.68 -5.08
CA PHE A 104 -19.72 -19.58 -6.29
C PHE A 104 -18.95 -19.09 -7.16
N VAL A 105 -19.00 -18.67 -7.92
CA VAL A 105 -18.53 -18.51 -8.85
C VAL A 105 -18.09 -17.52 -9.46
N PRO A 106 -17.37 -17.41 -9.94
CA PRO A 106 -16.70 -16.45 -10.47
C PRO A 106 -17.06 -15.94 -11.74
N TYR A 107 -18.01 -16.34 -12.27
CA TYR A 107 -18.36 -15.91 -13.47
C TYR A 107 -18.28 -14.43 -13.50
N LYS A 108 -18.59 -13.83 -12.48
CA LYS A 108 -18.60 -12.49 -12.40
C LYS A 108 -17.30 -11.97 -12.58
N MET A 109 -16.39 -12.52 -12.05
CA MET A 109 -15.18 -12.05 -12.15
C MET A 109 -14.75 -12.02 -13.49
N MET A 110 -15.03 -12.94 -14.24
CA MET A 110 -14.67 -12.92 -15.49
C MET A 110 -15.12 -11.77 -16.18
N LYS A 111 -16.28 -11.45 -16.05
CA LYS A 111 -16.81 -10.35 -16.66
C LYS A 111 -16.05 -9.20 -16.32
N THR A 112 -15.68 -9.06 -15.23
CA THR A 112 -15.11 -7.87 -14.87
C THR A 112 -13.81 -7.77 -15.48
N LYS A 113 -13.16 -8.76 -15.60
CA LYS A 113 -11.95 -8.68 -16.08
C LYS A 113 -11.78 -8.20 -17.34
N GLN A 114 -12.63 -8.23 -18.11
CA GLN A 114 -12.52 -7.82 -19.26
C GLN A 114 -12.53 -6.54 -19.37
N HIS A 115 -12.89 -5.99 -18.91
CA HIS A 115 -12.81 -4.73 -18.93
C HIS A 115 -11.99 -4.15 -18.21
N LEU A 116 -11.55 -4.38 -17.70
CA LEU A 116 -10.65 -3.94 -17.05
C LEU A 116 -9.74 -3.62 -17.39
N ASN A 117 -9.48 -3.66 -17.85
CA ASN A 117 -8.60 -3.46 -17.96
C ASN A 117 -8.14 -3.18 -18.29
N PRO A 118 -7.98 -3.02 -18.66
CA PRO A 118 -7.28 -3.02 -18.95
C PRO A 118 -6.36 -2.50 -18.66
N TYR A 119 -5.92 -2.31 -18.32
CA TYR A 119 -5.04 -2.00 -17.90
C TYR A 119 -4.81 -2.50 -17.38
N PHE A 120 -5.02 -3.12 -17.10
CA PHE A 120 -5.15 -3.71 -16.66
C PHE A 120 -5.34 -4.30 -16.91
N THR A 121 -5.16 -4.46 -17.03
CA THR A 121 -5.20 -4.84 -17.24
C THR A 121 -5.21 -5.15 -17.14
N ILE A 122 -5.33 -5.43 -17.05
CA ILE A 122 -5.44 -5.52 -16.96
C ILE A 122 -5.33 -5.53 -16.75
N ALA A 123 -5.11 -5.66 -16.65
CA ALA A 123 -5.02 -5.48 -16.53
C ALA A 123 -4.90 -5.42 -16.42
#